data_e1528213833f178512b5e051c403af56
#
_entry.id   e1528213833f178512b5e051c403af56
#
_cell.length_a   1.000
_cell.length_b   1.000
_cell.length_c   1.000
_cell.angle_alpha   90.00
_cell.angle_beta   90.00
_cell.angle_gamma   90.00
#
_symmetry.space_group_name_H-M   'P 1'
#
loop_
_entity.id
_entity.type
_entity.pdbx_description
1 polymer ?
#
loop_
_entity_poly.entity_id
_entity_poly.type
_entity_poly.pdbx_seq_one_letter_code
_entity_poly.pdbx_strand_id
1 'polypeptide(L)'
;LCGHAGLFSSTEDITVFCQNLLNERIISRVSMNKMVEGAGWNNNAEQQSFGYMCYRKYLDEIQTEVPLFMSDYAFASSGYTGCYLFIDPEHDVFVFIGGNRLNSCVSKNNTDIIEKDGCFEVNGVKYRSSVNYVYQRDALKNELCKMALIL
;
A
#
# COMPACT_ATOMS: atom_id res chain seq x y z
N LEU A 1 -19.80 0.61 9.66
CA LEU A 1 -19.03 0.84 8.44
C LEU A 1 -18.47 2.26 8.46
N CYS A 2 -17.16 2.38 8.35
CA CYS A 2 -16.45 3.66 8.26
C CYS A 2 -15.87 3.81 6.87
N GLY A 3 -15.80 5.02 6.33
CA GLY A 3 -15.25 5.28 4.99
C GLY A 3 -13.75 5.01 4.86
N HIS A 4 -13.03 4.87 5.96
CA HIS A 4 -11.57 4.64 5.98
C HIS A 4 -11.19 3.24 6.49
N ALA A 5 -12.11 2.46 7.04
CA ALA A 5 -11.87 1.13 7.59
C ALA A 5 -13.19 0.35 7.69
N GLY A 6 -13.11 -0.95 8.08
CA GLY A 6 -14.29 -1.77 8.35
C GLY A 6 -14.74 -2.64 7.18
N LEU A 7 -13.97 -2.71 6.11
CA LEU A 7 -14.16 -3.70 5.06
C LEU A 7 -13.44 -5.00 5.45
N PHE A 8 -14.17 -6.10 5.44
CA PHE A 8 -13.63 -7.46 5.61
C PHE A 8 -13.78 -8.20 4.30
N SER A 9 -12.74 -8.92 3.90
CA SER A 9 -12.71 -9.66 2.63
C SER A 9 -11.79 -10.86 2.73
N SER A 10 -11.85 -11.74 1.73
CA SER A 10 -10.92 -12.84 1.51
C SER A 10 -9.94 -12.51 0.38
N THR A 11 -8.86 -13.28 0.26
CA THR A 11 -7.92 -13.15 -0.87
C THR A 11 -8.61 -13.43 -2.20
N GLU A 12 -9.55 -14.37 -2.22
CA GLU A 12 -10.34 -14.74 -3.38
C GLU A 12 -11.23 -13.58 -3.84
N ASP A 13 -11.93 -12.93 -2.92
CA ASP A 13 -12.81 -11.79 -3.24
C ASP A 13 -12.00 -10.59 -3.74
N ILE A 14 -10.85 -10.31 -3.12
CA ILE A 14 -9.94 -9.24 -3.59
C ILE A 14 -9.42 -9.57 -5.00
N THR A 15 -9.09 -10.82 -5.27
CA THR A 15 -8.68 -11.25 -6.62
C THR A 15 -9.79 -11.01 -7.64
N VAL A 16 -11.01 -11.43 -7.35
CA VAL A 16 -12.19 -11.20 -8.22
C VAL A 16 -12.42 -9.70 -8.42
N PHE A 17 -12.32 -8.90 -7.36
CA PHE A 17 -12.44 -7.45 -7.43
C PHE A 17 -11.39 -6.84 -8.38
N CYS A 18 -10.11 -7.18 -8.21
CA CYS A 18 -9.02 -6.65 -9.02
C CYS A 18 -9.15 -7.05 -10.49
N GLN A 19 -9.48 -8.33 -10.77
CA GLN A 19 -9.73 -8.81 -12.12
C GLN A 19 -10.89 -8.07 -12.80
N ASN A 20 -11.98 -7.84 -12.09
CA ASN A 20 -13.12 -7.10 -12.63
C ASN A 20 -12.79 -5.61 -12.82
N LEU A 21 -11.94 -5.05 -11.99
CA LEU A 21 -11.47 -3.68 -12.17
C LEU A 21 -10.57 -3.55 -13.41
N LEU A 22 -9.58 -4.42 -13.57
CA LEU A 22 -8.69 -4.46 -14.73
C LEU A 22 -9.43 -4.72 -16.05
N ASN A 23 -10.45 -5.58 -16.01
CA ASN A 23 -11.35 -5.86 -17.14
C ASN A 23 -12.43 -4.78 -17.38
N GLU A 24 -12.32 -3.64 -16.74
CA GLU A 24 -13.25 -2.49 -16.90
C GLU A 24 -14.74 -2.80 -16.58
N ARG A 25 -14.99 -3.85 -15.77
CA ARG A 25 -16.36 -4.24 -15.39
C ARG A 25 -16.93 -3.42 -14.23
N ILE A 26 -16.07 -2.72 -13.47
CA ILE A 26 -16.45 -1.89 -12.31
C ILE A 26 -16.43 -0.42 -12.72
N ILE A 27 -15.30 0.04 -13.25
CA ILE A 27 -15.11 1.40 -13.79
C ILE A 27 -14.31 1.32 -15.09
N SER A 28 -14.47 2.29 -15.97
CA SER A 28 -13.75 2.33 -17.24
C SER A 28 -12.26 2.68 -17.05
N ARG A 29 -11.43 2.33 -18.02
CA ARG A 29 -10.02 2.74 -18.09
C ARG A 29 -9.86 4.25 -17.95
N VAL A 30 -10.71 5.01 -18.58
CA VAL A 30 -10.72 6.48 -18.51
C VAL A 30 -10.92 6.94 -17.05
N SER A 31 -11.82 6.30 -16.31
CA SER A 31 -12.05 6.62 -14.89
C SER A 31 -10.88 6.22 -14.02
N MET A 32 -10.25 5.05 -14.26
CA MET A 32 -9.05 4.63 -13.57
C MET A 32 -7.89 5.61 -13.80
N ASN A 33 -7.67 6.03 -15.04
CA ASN A 33 -6.64 7.00 -15.36
C ASN A 33 -6.86 8.34 -14.65
N LYS A 34 -8.12 8.78 -14.53
CA LYS A 34 -8.46 9.97 -13.74
C LYS A 34 -8.16 9.83 -12.25
N MET A 35 -8.21 8.62 -11.69
CA MET A 35 -7.86 8.42 -10.27
C MET A 35 -6.41 8.80 -9.97
N VAL A 36 -5.51 8.63 -10.92
CA VAL A 36 -4.08 8.97 -10.77
C VAL A 36 -3.75 10.40 -11.23
N GLU A 37 -4.67 11.09 -11.89
CA GLU A 37 -4.55 12.53 -12.09
C GLU A 37 -4.60 13.20 -10.73
N GLY A 38 -3.52 13.86 -10.30
CA GLY A 38 -3.40 14.39 -8.94
C GLY A 38 -4.61 15.21 -8.53
N ALA A 39 -5.16 14.93 -7.38
CA ALA A 39 -6.15 15.77 -6.76
C ALA A 39 -5.46 17.09 -6.37
N GLY A 40 -5.54 18.09 -7.23
CA GLY A 40 -4.83 19.38 -7.15
C GLY A 40 -5.16 20.22 -5.93
N TRP A 41 -4.94 19.69 -4.75
CA TRP A 41 -5.38 20.28 -3.48
C TRP A 41 -4.44 21.33 -2.92
N ASN A 42 -3.27 21.46 -3.38
CA ASN A 42 -2.32 22.57 -3.13
C ASN A 42 -1.03 22.31 -3.88
N ASN A 43 -0.28 23.34 -4.19
CA ASN A 43 1.05 23.30 -4.80
C ASN A 43 2.15 22.70 -3.88
N ASN A 44 1.81 21.90 -2.87
CA ASN A 44 2.78 21.27 -1.98
C ASN A 44 3.22 19.94 -2.56
N ALA A 45 4.53 19.71 -2.63
CA ALA A 45 5.15 18.50 -3.15
C ALA A 45 4.62 17.22 -2.49
N GLU A 46 4.30 17.25 -1.20
CA GLU A 46 3.74 16.13 -0.43
C GLU A 46 2.37 15.63 -0.93
N GLN A 47 1.63 16.48 -1.62
CA GLN A 47 0.29 16.13 -2.12
C GLN A 47 0.29 15.56 -3.52
N GLN A 48 1.41 15.61 -4.22
CA GLN A 48 1.54 15.07 -5.57
C GLN A 48 1.60 13.55 -5.62
N SER A 49 1.89 12.88 -4.50
CA SER A 49 1.87 11.42 -4.39
C SER A 49 0.46 10.82 -4.27
N PHE A 50 -0.59 11.66 -4.15
CA PHE A 50 -1.97 11.24 -4.05
C PHE A 50 -2.77 11.56 -5.30
N GLY A 51 -3.52 10.57 -5.77
CA GLY A 51 -4.63 10.74 -6.69
C GLY A 51 -5.97 10.79 -5.92
N TYR A 52 -7.06 10.47 -6.58
CA TYR A 52 -8.37 10.37 -5.94
C TYR A 52 -8.46 9.07 -5.12
N MET A 53 -8.38 9.18 -3.79
CA MET A 53 -8.46 8.08 -2.81
C MET A 53 -7.38 6.99 -2.96
N CYS A 54 -6.28 7.25 -3.64
CA CYS A 54 -5.20 6.30 -3.83
C CYS A 54 -3.84 7.00 -3.86
N TYR A 55 -2.79 6.25 -3.59
CA TYR A 55 -1.43 6.67 -3.94
C TYR A 55 -1.21 6.50 -5.43
N ARG A 56 -0.50 7.45 -6.03
CA ARG A 56 -0.07 7.41 -7.43
C ARG A 56 1.45 7.39 -7.50
N LYS A 57 2.01 7.03 -8.65
CA LYS A 57 3.44 7.15 -8.90
C LYS A 57 3.92 8.59 -8.68
N TYR A 58 5.05 8.74 -8.01
CA TYR A 58 5.68 10.01 -7.74
C TYR A 58 7.20 9.88 -7.82
N LEU A 59 7.91 11.00 -7.97
CA LEU A 59 9.37 11.03 -8.18
C LEU A 59 10.19 10.45 -7.02
N ASP A 60 9.61 10.34 -5.83
CA ASP A 60 10.26 9.83 -4.63
C ASP A 60 9.46 8.65 -4.07
N GLU A 61 10.08 7.45 -4.06
CA GLU A 61 9.47 6.24 -3.50
C GLU A 61 9.12 6.34 -2.01
N ILE A 62 9.77 7.25 -1.28
CA ILE A 62 9.48 7.47 0.15
C ILE A 62 8.09 8.09 0.33
N GLN A 63 7.65 8.88 -0.63
CA GLN A 63 6.38 9.61 -0.57
C GLN A 63 5.22 8.91 -1.26
N THR A 64 5.46 7.77 -1.91
CA THR A 64 4.42 7.02 -2.60
C THR A 64 4.47 5.53 -2.26
N GLU A 65 3.31 4.88 -2.36
CA GLU A 65 3.20 3.43 -2.25
C GLU A 65 3.36 2.73 -3.61
N VAL A 66 3.56 3.48 -4.69
CA VAL A 66 3.70 2.95 -6.05
C VAL A 66 5.18 2.89 -6.43
N PRO A 67 5.74 1.71 -6.76
CA PRO A 67 7.13 1.58 -7.19
C PRO A 67 7.42 2.37 -8.48
N LEU A 68 8.59 3.03 -8.57
CA LEU A 68 8.94 3.90 -9.68
C LEU A 68 9.03 3.18 -11.04
N PHE A 69 9.31 1.89 -11.05
CA PHE A 69 9.41 1.08 -12.26
C PHE A 69 8.05 0.65 -12.83
N MET A 70 6.95 0.92 -12.13
CA MET A 70 5.60 0.64 -12.61
C MET A 70 5.10 1.76 -13.53
N SER A 71 3.94 1.56 -14.19
CA SER A 71 3.39 2.55 -15.13
C SER A 71 2.99 3.86 -14.44
N ASP A 72 2.78 4.90 -15.22
CA ASP A 72 2.28 6.19 -14.71
C ASP A 72 0.80 6.14 -14.34
N TYR A 73 0.10 5.08 -14.75
CA TYR A 73 -1.30 4.83 -14.42
C TYR A 73 -1.48 3.88 -13.23
N ALA A 74 -0.37 3.39 -12.68
CA ALA A 74 -0.39 2.54 -11.49
C ALA A 74 -0.85 3.32 -10.26
N PHE A 75 -1.61 2.65 -9.41
CA PHE A 75 -2.09 3.19 -8.14
C PHE A 75 -2.08 2.15 -7.03
N ALA A 76 -2.02 2.62 -5.81
CA ALA A 76 -1.96 1.75 -4.64
C ALA A 76 -2.76 2.32 -3.47
N SER A 77 -3.06 1.45 -2.52
CA SER A 77 -3.60 1.84 -1.21
C SER A 77 -2.97 0.97 -0.13
N SER A 78 -2.59 1.59 0.97
CA SER A 78 -2.03 0.88 2.12
C SER A 78 -2.90 1.08 3.35
N GLY A 79 -3.06 0.01 4.13
CA GLY A 79 -3.75 0.05 5.41
C GLY A 79 -2.79 0.18 6.59
N TYR A 80 -3.22 0.85 7.66
CA TYR A 80 -2.44 1.00 8.90
C TYR A 80 -2.01 -0.36 9.48
N THR A 81 -2.84 -1.37 9.35
CA THR A 81 -2.57 -2.74 9.83
C THR A 81 -1.62 -3.52 8.93
N GLY A 82 -1.23 -2.97 7.78
CA GLY A 82 -0.23 -3.56 6.90
C GLY A 82 -0.79 -4.23 5.64
N CYS A 83 -2.09 -4.15 5.42
CA CYS A 83 -2.63 -4.53 4.12
C CYS A 83 -2.13 -3.55 3.04
N TYR A 84 -1.91 -4.07 1.85
CA TYR A 84 -1.49 -3.29 0.70
C TYR A 84 -2.17 -3.84 -0.55
N LEU A 85 -2.72 -2.95 -1.35
CA LEU A 85 -3.27 -3.26 -2.67
C LEU A 85 -2.63 -2.33 -3.69
N PHE A 86 -2.09 -2.92 -4.73
CA PHE A 86 -1.48 -2.24 -5.86
C PHE A 86 -2.14 -2.73 -7.15
N ILE A 87 -2.39 -1.82 -8.08
CA ILE A 87 -2.99 -2.11 -9.39
C ILE A 87 -2.25 -1.29 -10.45
N ASP A 88 -1.85 -1.95 -11.51
CA ASP A 88 -1.29 -1.31 -12.71
C ASP A 88 -2.14 -1.71 -13.93
N PRO A 89 -3.04 -0.83 -14.36
CA PRO A 89 -3.91 -1.12 -15.48
C PRO A 89 -3.19 -1.20 -16.83
N GLU A 90 -2.01 -0.60 -16.98
CA GLU A 90 -1.26 -0.63 -18.23
C GLU A 90 -0.58 -1.98 -18.46
N HIS A 91 -0.08 -2.60 -17.37
CA HIS A 91 0.54 -3.92 -17.40
C HIS A 91 -0.44 -5.05 -17.12
N ASP A 92 -1.71 -4.76 -16.84
CA ASP A 92 -2.77 -5.73 -16.49
C ASP A 92 -2.40 -6.58 -15.25
N VAL A 93 -1.78 -5.97 -14.24
CA VAL A 93 -1.32 -6.65 -13.03
C VAL A 93 -1.87 -6.00 -11.76
N PHE A 94 -1.98 -6.82 -10.72
CA PHE A 94 -2.22 -6.34 -9.36
C PHE A 94 -1.39 -7.13 -8.35
N VAL A 95 -1.14 -6.53 -7.20
CA VAL A 95 -0.49 -7.16 -6.05
C VAL A 95 -1.32 -6.87 -4.80
N PHE A 96 -1.66 -7.93 -4.06
CA PHE A 96 -2.30 -7.81 -2.76
C PHE A 96 -1.42 -8.44 -1.68
N ILE A 97 -1.20 -7.70 -0.61
CA ILE A 97 -0.53 -8.18 0.61
C ILE A 97 -1.53 -8.08 1.75
N GLY A 98 -1.96 -9.22 2.27
CA GLY A 98 -2.74 -9.30 3.50
C GLY A 98 -1.79 -9.34 4.71
N GLY A 99 -1.98 -8.44 5.67
CA GLY A 99 -1.14 -8.40 6.86
C GLY A 99 -1.87 -7.81 8.06
N ASN A 100 -1.41 -8.21 9.24
CA ASN A 100 -1.85 -7.62 10.50
C ASN A 100 -0.64 -7.37 11.42
N ARG A 101 0.01 -6.24 11.23
CA ARG A 101 1.16 -5.82 12.07
C ARG A 101 0.77 -5.60 13.53
N LEU A 102 -0.49 -5.39 13.83
CA LEU A 102 -0.99 -5.19 15.19
C LEU A 102 -1.07 -6.51 15.98
N ASN A 103 -0.96 -7.64 15.30
CA ASN A 103 -0.81 -8.93 15.97
C ASN A 103 0.53 -9.09 16.69
N SER A 104 1.56 -8.35 16.26
CA SER A 104 2.79 -8.15 17.03
C SER A 104 2.59 -6.92 17.89
N CYS A 105 2.72 -7.01 19.22
CA CYS A 105 2.46 -5.90 20.13
C CYS A 105 2.99 -4.57 19.59
N VAL A 106 2.09 -3.60 19.46
CA VAL A 106 2.46 -2.21 19.18
C VAL A 106 2.64 -1.53 20.53
N SER A 107 3.78 -0.87 20.72
CA SER A 107 4.00 -0.03 21.90
C SER A 107 2.83 0.92 22.13
N LYS A 108 2.35 1.02 23.36
CA LYS A 108 1.26 1.93 23.73
C LYS A 108 1.67 3.40 23.70
N ASN A 109 2.97 3.68 23.73
CA ASN A 109 3.53 5.02 23.76
C ASN A 109 4.58 5.18 22.65
N ASN A 110 4.46 6.24 21.85
CA ASN A 110 5.47 6.62 20.85
C ASN A 110 6.84 6.97 21.47
N THR A 111 6.94 6.96 22.80
CA THR A 111 8.15 7.26 23.58
C THR A 111 8.83 6.00 24.12
N ASP A 112 8.23 4.82 23.95
CA ASP A 112 8.89 3.59 24.37
C ASP A 112 10.15 3.40 23.53
N ILE A 113 11.25 3.27 24.22
CA ILE A 113 12.59 3.22 23.65
C ILE A 113 12.65 2.16 22.57
N ILE A 114 12.80 2.62 21.33
CA ILE A 114 13.14 1.75 20.22
C ILE A 114 14.60 1.38 20.40
N GLU A 115 14.90 0.14 20.76
CA GLU A 115 16.26 -0.35 20.74
C GLU A 115 16.89 -0.15 19.35
N LYS A 116 18.21 -0.01 19.27
CA LYS A 116 18.94 0.32 18.03
C LYS A 116 18.63 -0.60 16.84
N ASP A 117 18.13 -1.80 17.10
CA ASP A 117 17.75 -2.79 16.08
C ASP A 117 16.25 -2.75 15.73
N GLY A 118 15.50 -1.79 16.25
CA GLY A 118 14.06 -1.67 16.02
C GLY A 118 13.22 -2.75 16.71
N CYS A 119 13.75 -3.41 17.74
CA CYS A 119 13.05 -4.34 18.60
C CYS A 119 12.82 -3.72 19.99
N PHE A 120 11.79 -4.16 20.66
CA PHE A 120 11.56 -3.87 22.07
C PHE A 120 11.17 -5.16 22.82
N GLU A 121 11.41 -5.22 24.12
CA GLU A 121 11.16 -6.39 24.94
C GLU A 121 10.05 -6.09 25.95
N VAL A 122 9.06 -6.99 26.02
CA VAL A 122 8.01 -6.97 27.03
C VAL A 122 7.92 -8.35 27.66
N ASN A 123 8.09 -8.42 28.98
CA ASN A 123 8.04 -9.68 29.73
C ASN A 123 8.95 -10.80 29.18
N GLY A 124 10.17 -10.44 28.75
CA GLY A 124 11.13 -11.40 28.20
C GLY A 124 10.87 -11.81 26.74
N VAL A 125 9.87 -11.24 26.09
CA VAL A 125 9.54 -11.52 24.69
C VAL A 125 9.94 -10.33 23.82
N LYS A 126 10.75 -10.56 22.78
CA LYS A 126 11.15 -9.53 21.82
C LYS A 126 10.08 -9.34 20.76
N TYR A 127 9.70 -8.08 20.54
CA TYR A 127 8.77 -7.64 19.52
C TYR A 127 9.46 -6.69 18.56
N ARG A 128 9.08 -6.73 17.28
CA ARG A 128 9.56 -5.77 16.28
C ARG A 128 8.76 -4.47 16.36
N SER A 129 9.45 -3.35 16.22
CA SER A 129 8.78 -2.05 16.14
C SER A 129 7.99 -1.90 14.82
N SER A 130 7.02 -1.00 14.83
CA SER A 130 6.24 -0.67 13.64
C SER A 130 7.09 -0.13 12.48
N VAL A 131 8.22 0.50 12.79
CA VAL A 131 9.16 1.06 11.80
C VAL A 131 9.82 -0.07 11.00
N ASN A 132 10.34 -1.11 11.68
CA ASN A 132 10.93 -2.27 10.99
C ASN A 132 9.94 -3.01 10.10
N TYR A 133 8.68 -3.06 10.50
CA TYR A 133 7.63 -3.66 9.68
C TYR A 133 7.46 -2.91 8.35
N VAL A 134 7.45 -1.59 8.37
CA VAL A 134 7.29 -0.76 7.15
C VAL A 134 8.42 -1.06 6.16
N TYR A 135 9.66 -1.09 6.60
CA TYR A 135 10.81 -1.42 5.74
C TYR A 135 10.72 -2.82 5.13
N GLN A 136 10.32 -3.82 5.91
CA GLN A 136 10.16 -5.19 5.40
C GLN A 136 9.02 -5.30 4.40
N ARG A 137 7.92 -4.57 4.62
CA ARG A 137 6.80 -4.51 3.68
C ARG A 137 7.23 -3.87 2.36
N ASP A 138 7.98 -2.78 2.41
CA ASP A 138 8.40 -2.07 1.20
C ASP A 138 9.36 -2.91 0.35
N ALA A 139 10.28 -3.63 0.95
CA ALA A 139 11.12 -4.58 0.24
C ALA A 139 10.28 -5.69 -0.42
N LEU A 140 9.35 -6.29 0.32
CA LEU A 140 8.45 -7.31 -0.20
C LEU A 140 7.54 -6.77 -1.33
N LYS A 141 6.98 -5.59 -1.15
CA LYS A 141 6.16 -4.90 -2.14
C LYS A 141 6.87 -4.77 -3.47
N ASN A 142 8.09 -4.24 -3.46
CA ASN A 142 8.87 -4.03 -4.66
C ASN A 142 9.21 -5.34 -5.37
N GLU A 143 9.59 -6.39 -4.64
CA GLU A 143 9.88 -7.70 -5.24
C GLU A 143 8.61 -8.35 -5.85
N LEU A 144 7.48 -8.29 -5.16
CA LEU A 144 6.22 -8.81 -5.69
C LEU A 144 5.75 -8.05 -6.93
N CYS A 145 5.91 -6.73 -6.98
CA CYS A 145 5.58 -5.94 -8.16
C CYS A 145 6.50 -6.29 -9.35
N LYS A 146 7.81 -6.52 -9.12
CA LYS A 146 8.72 -7.02 -10.18
C LYS A 146 8.31 -8.39 -10.68
N MET A 147 7.96 -9.31 -9.79
CA MET A 147 7.50 -10.65 -10.16
C MET A 147 6.23 -10.59 -11.00
N ALA A 148 5.28 -9.73 -10.65
CA ALA A 148 4.03 -9.57 -11.39
C ALA A 148 4.23 -9.08 -12.83
N LEU A 149 5.31 -8.35 -13.12
CA LEU A 149 5.64 -7.92 -14.49
C LEU A 149 6.28 -9.03 -15.36
N ILE A 150 6.69 -10.13 -14.76
CA ILE A 150 7.38 -11.24 -15.48
C ILE A 150 6.39 -12.37 -15.79
N LEU A 151 5.30 -12.46 -15.06
CA LEU A 151 4.26 -13.49 -15.23
C LEU A 151 3.31 -13.16 -16.36
#